data_399ff4847daa614f9d722b9944d17b98
#
_entry.id   399ff4847daa614f9d722b9944d17b98
#
_cell.length_a   1.000
_cell.length_b   1.000
_cell.length_c   1.000
_cell.angle_alpha   90.00
_cell.angle_beta   90.00
_cell.angle_gamma   90.00
#
_symmetry.space_group_name_H-M   'P 1'
#
loop_
_entity.id
_entity.type
_entity.pdbx_description
1 polymer ?
#
loop_
_entity_poly.entity_id
_entity_poly.type
_entity_poly.pdbx_seq_one_letter_code
_entity_poly.pdbx_strand_id
1 'polypeptide(L)'
;MTQTVDVADLPRSTREHLAELPPTATIVHLHLRNEDGPRTLRQIAYETARPRKSVHRALRTLHGEDLVTCSPRHTDPPASEWKIAGMS
;
A
#
# COMPACT_ATOMS: atom_id res chain seq x y z
N MET A 1 12.60 -6.36 18.49
CA MET A 1 13.09 -6.21 17.10
C MET A 1 11.93 -6.27 16.13
N THR A 2 11.78 -5.23 15.32
CA THR A 2 10.69 -5.17 14.35
C THR A 2 11.07 -6.05 13.16
N GLN A 3 10.25 -7.05 12.87
CA GLN A 3 10.50 -7.94 11.74
C GLN A 3 9.91 -7.32 10.48
N THR A 4 10.76 -7.05 9.50
CA THR A 4 10.33 -6.53 8.21
C THR A 4 9.72 -7.65 7.36
N VAL A 5 8.52 -7.40 6.84
CA VAL A 5 7.85 -8.36 5.96
C VAL A 5 8.43 -8.25 4.56
N ASP A 6 8.80 -9.39 3.99
CA ASP A 6 9.32 -9.50 2.62
C ASP A 6 8.26 -10.13 1.72
N VAL A 7 8.47 -10.06 0.40
CA VAL A 7 7.55 -10.71 -0.55
C VAL A 7 7.45 -12.21 -0.22
N ALA A 8 8.56 -12.83 0.12
CA ALA A 8 8.60 -14.26 0.46
C ALA A 8 7.75 -14.61 1.68
N ASP A 9 7.48 -13.63 2.55
CA ASP A 9 6.70 -13.83 3.77
C ASP A 9 5.19 -13.68 3.55
N LEU A 10 4.78 -13.24 2.35
CA LEU A 10 3.36 -13.06 2.04
C LEU A 10 2.68 -14.40 1.77
N PRO A 11 1.38 -14.51 2.06
CA PRO A 11 0.63 -15.70 1.67
C PRO A 11 0.76 -15.97 0.18
N ARG A 12 0.77 -17.24 -0.19
CA ARG A 12 0.96 -17.63 -1.59
C ARG A 12 -0.06 -16.97 -2.52
N SER A 13 -1.33 -16.93 -2.12
CA SER A 13 -2.37 -16.30 -2.93
C SER A 13 -2.11 -14.82 -3.14
N THR A 14 -1.61 -14.13 -2.12
CA THR A 14 -1.26 -12.71 -2.23
C THR A 14 -0.09 -12.52 -3.18
N ARG A 15 0.93 -13.36 -3.08
CA ARG A 15 2.08 -13.28 -3.99
C ARG A 15 1.70 -13.52 -5.44
N GLU A 16 0.85 -14.51 -5.68
CA GLU A 16 0.36 -14.80 -7.02
C GLU A 16 -0.46 -13.65 -7.58
N HIS A 17 -1.28 -13.04 -6.74
CA HIS A 17 -2.09 -11.89 -7.13
C HIS A 17 -1.21 -10.69 -7.50
N LEU A 18 -0.23 -10.37 -6.64
CA LEU A 18 0.69 -9.26 -6.89
C LEU A 18 1.55 -9.47 -8.13
N ALA A 19 1.88 -10.72 -8.45
CA ALA A 19 2.69 -11.03 -9.63
C ALA A 19 2.00 -10.63 -10.94
N GLU A 20 0.68 -10.52 -10.93
CA GLU A 20 -0.10 -10.10 -12.09
C GLU A 20 -0.26 -8.59 -12.19
N LEU A 21 0.19 -7.85 -11.18
CA LEU A 21 0.05 -6.40 -11.11
C LEU A 21 1.38 -5.71 -11.46
N PRO A 22 1.33 -4.41 -11.82
CA PRO A 22 2.56 -3.66 -12.08
C PRO A 22 3.52 -3.68 -10.88
N PRO A 23 4.84 -3.61 -11.10
CA PRO A 23 5.83 -3.68 -9.99
C PRO A 23 5.62 -2.65 -8.88
N THR A 24 5.18 -1.44 -9.21
CA THR A 24 4.94 -0.41 -8.21
C THR A 24 3.86 -0.84 -7.21
N ALA A 25 2.89 -1.64 -7.65
CA ALA A 25 1.84 -2.15 -6.76
C ALA A 25 2.44 -3.04 -5.67
N THR A 26 3.40 -3.90 -6.03
CA THR A 26 4.09 -4.73 -5.05
C THR A 26 4.87 -3.89 -4.05
N ILE A 27 5.58 -2.87 -4.53
CA ILE A 27 6.36 -1.97 -3.67
C ILE A 27 5.44 -1.26 -2.67
N VAL A 28 4.34 -0.71 -3.14
CA VAL A 28 3.37 -0.01 -2.28
C VAL A 28 2.73 -0.96 -1.28
N HIS A 29 2.34 -2.15 -1.74
CA HIS A 29 1.71 -3.15 -0.87
C HIS A 29 2.64 -3.55 0.28
N LEU A 30 3.90 -3.87 -0.04
CA LEU A 30 4.90 -4.23 0.98
C LEU A 30 5.16 -3.09 1.94
N HIS A 31 5.26 -1.87 1.43
CA HIS A 31 5.47 -0.70 2.27
C HIS A 31 4.35 -0.55 3.29
N LEU A 32 3.10 -0.66 2.85
CA LEU A 32 1.95 -0.55 3.75
C LEU A 32 1.91 -1.68 4.78
N ARG A 33 2.33 -2.89 4.39
CA ARG A 33 2.39 -4.02 5.32
C ARG A 33 3.39 -3.79 6.45
N ASN A 34 4.47 -3.08 6.15
CA ASN A 34 5.53 -2.84 7.11
C ASN A 34 5.31 -1.59 7.96
N GLU A 35 4.23 -0.84 7.69
CA GLU A 35 3.89 0.36 8.46
C GLU A 35 2.89 0.03 9.56
N ASP A 36 3.01 0.73 10.68
CA ASP A 36 2.16 0.50 11.86
C ASP A 36 0.77 1.12 11.77
N GLY A 37 0.51 1.90 10.75
CA GLY A 37 -0.78 2.56 10.59
C GLY A 37 -1.00 3.02 9.17
N PRO A 38 -2.16 3.63 8.91
CA PRO A 38 -2.47 4.10 7.57
C PRO A 38 -1.53 5.20 7.13
N ARG A 39 -1.35 5.34 5.81
CA ARG A 39 -0.48 6.33 5.18
C ARG A 39 -1.23 7.08 4.10
N THR A 40 -0.92 8.36 3.97
CA THR A 40 -1.43 9.16 2.85
C THR A 40 -0.61 8.89 1.59
N LEU A 41 -1.18 9.24 0.43
CA LEU A 41 -0.45 9.14 -0.83
C LEU A 41 0.90 9.85 -0.76
N ARG A 42 0.92 11.05 -0.19
CA ARG A 42 2.14 11.84 -0.07
C ARG A 42 3.20 11.12 0.77
N GLN A 43 2.78 10.54 1.89
CA GLN A 43 3.70 9.79 2.75
C GLN A 43 4.26 8.57 2.03
N ILE A 44 3.41 7.82 1.35
CA ILE A 44 3.83 6.63 0.61
C ILE A 44 4.83 7.00 -0.49
N ALA A 45 4.53 8.04 -1.26
CA ALA A 45 5.41 8.48 -2.34
C ALA A 45 6.78 8.89 -1.80
N TYR A 46 6.81 9.62 -0.70
CA TYR A 46 8.05 10.03 -0.07
C TYR A 46 8.83 8.81 0.47
N GLU A 47 8.15 7.94 1.20
CA GLU A 47 8.79 6.81 1.87
C GLU A 47 9.26 5.73 0.90
N THR A 48 8.60 5.59 -0.25
CA THR A 48 9.00 4.61 -1.27
C THR A 48 9.91 5.22 -2.35
N ALA A 49 10.13 6.53 -2.30
CA ALA A 49 10.90 7.28 -3.32
C ALA A 49 10.33 7.06 -4.72
N ARG A 50 9.00 7.06 -4.83
CA ARG A 50 8.30 6.88 -6.11
C ARG A 50 7.46 8.11 -6.45
N PRO A 51 7.29 8.42 -7.75
CA PRO A 51 6.45 9.55 -8.14
C PRO A 51 5.01 9.37 -7.66
N ARG A 52 4.37 10.47 -7.27
CA ARG A 52 2.98 10.43 -6.78
C ARG A 52 2.02 9.80 -7.78
N LYS A 53 2.20 10.07 -9.07
CA LYS A 53 1.36 9.47 -10.12
C LYS A 53 1.44 7.96 -10.11
N SER A 54 2.65 7.43 -9.99
CA SER A 54 2.86 5.97 -9.97
C SER A 54 2.26 5.35 -8.72
N VAL A 55 2.45 5.99 -7.56
CA VAL A 55 1.89 5.52 -6.30
C VAL A 55 0.36 5.57 -6.33
N HIS A 56 -0.21 6.67 -6.83
CA HIS A 56 -1.66 6.79 -6.94
C HIS A 56 -2.26 5.70 -7.83
N ARG A 57 -1.63 5.45 -8.97
CA ARG A 57 -2.06 4.38 -9.87
C ARG A 57 -1.99 3.02 -9.20
N ALA A 58 -0.89 2.75 -8.48
CA ALA A 58 -0.71 1.51 -7.75
C ALA A 58 -1.78 1.34 -6.66
N LEU A 59 -2.07 2.39 -5.90
CA LEU A 59 -3.10 2.35 -4.85
C LEU A 59 -4.48 2.09 -5.44
N ARG A 60 -4.80 2.70 -6.56
CA ARG A 60 -6.08 2.45 -7.23
C ARG A 60 -6.19 1.02 -7.71
N THR A 61 -5.11 0.48 -8.26
CA THR A 61 -5.06 -0.92 -8.69
C THR A 61 -5.26 -1.86 -7.50
N LEU A 62 -4.51 -1.63 -6.42
CA LEU A 62 -4.61 -2.46 -5.22
C LEU A 62 -6.00 -2.36 -4.58
N HIS A 63 -6.58 -1.17 -4.57
CA HIS A 63 -7.92 -0.96 -4.05
C HIS A 63 -8.97 -1.70 -4.89
N GLY A 64 -8.85 -1.65 -6.20
CA GLY A 64 -9.73 -2.39 -7.10
C GLY A 64 -9.63 -3.89 -6.95
N GLU A 65 -8.49 -4.38 -6.46
CA GLU A 65 -8.26 -5.81 -6.21
C GLU A 65 -8.52 -6.19 -4.74
N ASP A 66 -9.08 -5.28 -3.96
CA ASP A 66 -9.39 -5.48 -2.54
C ASP A 66 -8.17 -5.81 -1.66
N LEU A 67 -6.99 -5.37 -2.10
CA LEU A 67 -5.76 -5.59 -1.35
C LEU A 67 -5.43 -4.45 -0.38
N VAL A 68 -5.99 -3.27 -0.60
CA VAL A 68 -5.86 -2.14 0.33
C VAL A 68 -7.22 -1.48 0.53
N THR A 69 -7.38 -0.79 1.65
CA THR A 69 -8.57 0.00 1.94
C THR A 69 -8.19 1.48 2.03
N CYS A 70 -9.15 2.33 1.71
CA CYS A 70 -8.98 3.77 1.72
C CYS A 70 -10.00 4.39 2.68
N SER A 71 -9.54 5.28 3.54
CA SER A 71 -10.40 6.01 4.46
C SER A 71 -10.11 7.51 4.36
N PRO A 72 -11.13 8.36 4.43
CA PRO A 72 -10.90 9.80 4.46
C PRO A 72 -10.26 10.21 5.78
N ARG A 73 -9.32 11.14 5.71
CA ARG A 73 -8.72 11.74 6.88
C ARG A 73 -9.27 13.16 7.03
N HIS A 74 -9.87 13.43 8.17
CA HIS A 74 -10.45 14.75 8.45
C HIS A 74 -9.37 15.68 9.00
N THR A 75 -8.53 16.16 8.09
CA THR A 75 -7.47 17.11 8.40
C THR A 75 -7.61 18.32 7.48
N ASP A 76 -6.79 19.33 7.68
CA ASP A 76 -6.74 20.51 6.83
C ASP A 76 -5.37 20.59 6.17
N PRO A 77 -5.21 20.30 4.86
CA PRO A 77 -6.30 19.89 3.94
C PRO A 77 -6.71 18.43 4.12
N PRO A 78 -7.94 18.09 3.70
CA PRO A 78 -8.38 16.70 3.75
C PRO A 78 -7.51 15.80 2.87
N ALA A 79 -7.29 14.57 3.32
CA ALA A 79 -6.52 13.58 2.58
C ALA A 79 -7.12 12.21 2.82
N SER A 80 -6.87 11.28 1.89
CA SER A 80 -7.22 9.88 2.08
C SER A 80 -6.04 9.13 2.68
N GLU A 81 -6.35 8.17 3.54
CA GLU A 81 -5.35 7.28 4.12
C GLU A 81 -5.57 5.87 3.62
N TRP A 82 -4.49 5.16 3.39
CA TRP A 82 -4.48 3.83 2.80
C TRP A 82 -3.84 2.84 3.76
N LYS A 83 -4.40 1.65 3.86
CA LYS A 83 -3.86 0.57 4.67
C LYS A 83 -4.16 -0.78 4.01
N ILE A 84 -3.47 -1.82 4.46
CA ILE A 84 -3.71 -3.18 3.96
C ILE A 84 -5.11 -3.64 4.35
N ALA A 85 -5.84 -4.21 3.38
CA ALA A 85 -7.16 -4.73 3.62
C ALA A 85 -7.12 -5.97 4.52
N GLY A 86 -8.11 -6.10 5.40
CA GLY A 86 -8.21 -7.26 6.28
C GLY A 86 -7.32 -7.22 7.49
N MET A 87 -6.49 -6.20 7.64
CA MET A 87 -5.69 -5.99 8.85
C MET A 87 -6.41 -5.03 9.77
N SER A 88 -6.74 -5.50 10.92
CA SER A 88 -7.37 -4.69 11.97
C SER A 88 -6.31 -4.00 12.83
#